data_50e7b70c748a51ee286923f8844d6025
#
_entry.id   50e7b70c748a51ee286923f8844d6025
#
_cell.length_a   1.000
_cell.length_b   1.000
_cell.length_c   1.000
_cell.angle_alpha   90.00
_cell.angle_beta   90.00
_cell.angle_gamma   90.00
#
_symmetry.space_group_name_H-M   'P 1'
#
loop_
_entity.id
_entity.type
_entity.pdbx_description
1 polymer ?
#
loop_
_entity_poly.entity_id
_entity_poly.type
_entity_poly.pdbx_seq_one_letter_code
_entity_poly.pdbx_strand_id
1 'polypeptide(L)'
;MSRLTYEQFQAQRAEFLRDEESRALGADIVLTEDEQKVNEWLMKLKKAELDAGFKTPREFAPARHFFTVLDQIKASPLFQLIQRMPKGGILHAHDTAIGSMETIIKATYREHLWQNGEFDRPTPPNYKFSRTKPDPLDGVEWRSVADIRKELGNEGFDQNLRDVFTLFDEEPSQAYSCINHIWGKFQYMFISLEPIVTYKPVWEDYFRNSLEEVHQDNVCYLEFRGVLPAVYDLDNRVYTPEEVVQIYYDIVQTFKQTHPTFIGVKFIYAPIKFADDALFDTFLDTAESLHQKFPTFVAGFDLVGQEDTGRPMTDFNERLLRMSPTIQFFFHAGETNWCGLIDENLIDVILLGTKRIGHGFAAVKHPRVLEEIKKRNICIELNPISNQVLKLVDDYRNHVGAIYFSDNYPVVVSSDDPAFWCASPLSHDFYMAFLGLAAARQDLRLLKKLALNSLEFSAMSKAEKVEAKLKWTVAWNSFIDQTVKSIA
;
A
#
# COMPACT_ATOMS: atom_id res chain seq x y z
N MET A 1 -38.62 19.24 28.75
CA MET A 1 -38.01 20.18 27.82
C MET A 1 -39.04 20.53 26.74
N SER A 2 -39.29 21.83 26.46
CA SER A 2 -40.12 22.23 25.32
C SER A 2 -39.44 21.89 24.00
N ARG A 3 -40.23 21.54 22.98
CA ARG A 3 -39.70 21.37 21.61
C ARG A 3 -39.16 22.70 21.08
N LEU A 4 -38.11 22.64 20.25
CA LEU A 4 -37.58 23.80 19.54
C LEU A 4 -38.62 24.38 18.58
N THR A 5 -38.57 25.69 18.36
CA THR A 5 -39.23 26.27 17.20
C THR A 5 -38.48 25.88 15.91
N TYR A 6 -39.14 26.00 14.76
CA TYR A 6 -38.49 25.67 13.47
C TYR A 6 -37.23 26.52 13.23
N GLU A 7 -37.26 27.80 13.56
CA GLU A 7 -36.14 28.74 13.43
C GLU A 7 -34.96 28.30 14.34
N GLN A 8 -35.25 27.98 15.62
CA GLN A 8 -34.25 27.47 16.54
C GLN A 8 -33.64 26.16 16.05
N PHE A 9 -34.47 25.24 15.50
CA PHE A 9 -34.00 23.99 14.92
C PHE A 9 -33.06 24.24 13.74
N GLN A 10 -33.41 25.13 12.81
CA GLN A 10 -32.57 25.45 11.65
C GLN A 10 -31.24 26.11 12.08
N ALA A 11 -31.25 26.99 13.06
CA ALA A 11 -30.05 27.64 13.58
C ALA A 11 -29.11 26.61 14.22
N GLN A 12 -29.63 25.77 15.12
CA GLN A 12 -28.83 24.74 15.78
C GLN A 12 -28.32 23.66 14.78
N ARG A 13 -29.14 23.26 13.79
CA ARG A 13 -28.72 22.37 12.75
C ARG A 13 -27.55 22.93 11.92
N ALA A 14 -27.62 24.20 11.57
CA ALA A 14 -26.56 24.88 10.82
C ALA A 14 -25.27 24.99 11.66
N GLU A 15 -25.38 25.28 12.95
CA GLU A 15 -24.25 25.29 13.88
C GLU A 15 -23.61 23.90 14.00
N PHE A 16 -24.42 22.86 14.19
CA PHE A 16 -23.95 21.48 14.30
C PHE A 16 -23.19 21.02 13.05
N LEU A 17 -23.72 21.35 11.85
CA LEU A 17 -23.06 21.02 10.59
C LEU A 17 -21.71 21.75 10.44
N ARG A 18 -21.62 23.02 10.85
CA ARG A 18 -20.35 23.75 10.82
C ARG A 18 -19.33 23.16 11.81
N ASP A 19 -19.75 22.73 12.99
CA ASP A 19 -18.88 22.06 13.97
C ASP A 19 -18.33 20.76 13.41
N GLU A 20 -19.20 19.89 12.84
CA GLU A 20 -18.77 18.65 12.16
C GLU A 20 -17.76 18.92 11.03
N GLU A 21 -18.04 19.87 10.17
CA GLU A 21 -17.15 20.24 9.06
C GLU A 21 -15.82 20.80 9.55
N SER A 22 -15.79 21.50 10.67
CA SER A 22 -14.57 22.09 11.26
C SER A 22 -13.62 21.05 11.84
N ARG A 23 -14.14 19.87 12.21
CA ARG A 23 -13.36 18.75 12.74
C ARG A 23 -12.76 17.86 11.67
N ALA A 24 -13.26 17.97 10.42
CA ALA A 24 -12.85 17.08 9.34
C ALA A 24 -11.36 17.24 8.98
N LEU A 25 -10.73 16.16 8.55
CA LEU A 25 -9.36 16.18 8.05
C LEU A 25 -9.21 17.16 6.89
N GLY A 26 -8.25 18.08 7.01
CA GLY A 26 -8.00 19.14 6.04
C GLY A 26 -8.82 20.42 6.25
N ALA A 27 -9.71 20.48 7.25
CA ALA A 27 -10.50 21.69 7.55
C ALA A 27 -9.64 22.92 7.90
N ASP A 28 -8.41 22.68 8.37
CA ASP A 28 -7.41 23.72 8.68
C ASP A 28 -6.73 24.34 7.44
N ILE A 29 -6.95 23.76 6.24
CA ILE A 29 -6.32 24.24 5.00
C ILE A 29 -7.13 25.38 4.39
N VAL A 30 -6.44 26.48 4.08
CA VAL A 30 -6.98 27.60 3.31
C VAL A 30 -6.53 27.44 1.86
N LEU A 31 -7.48 27.38 0.94
CA LEU A 31 -7.21 27.30 -0.50
C LEU A 31 -6.91 28.69 -1.08
N THR A 32 -5.94 28.77 -1.99
CA THR A 32 -5.71 29.96 -2.83
C THR A 32 -6.83 30.14 -3.86
N GLU A 33 -6.88 31.27 -4.54
CA GLU A 33 -7.89 31.53 -5.58
C GLU A 33 -7.88 30.49 -6.70
N ASP A 34 -6.69 30.07 -7.15
CA ASP A 34 -6.57 29.07 -8.21
C ASP A 34 -6.88 27.65 -7.68
N GLU A 35 -6.48 27.33 -6.46
CA GLU A 35 -6.91 26.10 -5.82
C GLU A 35 -8.43 26.05 -5.65
N GLN A 36 -9.09 27.18 -5.38
CA GLN A 36 -10.55 27.24 -5.29
C GLN A 36 -11.23 26.92 -6.64
N LYS A 37 -10.69 27.42 -7.77
CA LYS A 37 -11.19 27.07 -9.11
C LYS A 37 -11.06 25.56 -9.39
N VAL A 38 -9.90 24.98 -9.04
CA VAL A 38 -9.68 23.52 -9.16
C VAL A 38 -10.63 22.75 -8.24
N ASN A 39 -10.84 23.24 -7.02
CA ASN A 39 -11.76 22.65 -6.06
C ASN A 39 -13.21 22.62 -6.59
N GLU A 40 -13.69 23.71 -7.16
CA GLU A 40 -15.03 23.76 -7.77
C GLU A 40 -15.18 22.73 -8.89
N TRP A 41 -14.17 22.57 -9.72
CA TRP A 41 -14.16 21.55 -10.78
C TRP A 41 -14.12 20.13 -10.20
N LEU A 42 -13.21 19.85 -9.25
CA LEU A 42 -13.10 18.57 -8.55
C LEU A 42 -14.45 18.18 -7.93
N MET A 43 -15.09 19.11 -7.22
CA MET A 43 -16.36 18.86 -6.55
C MET A 43 -17.53 18.70 -7.52
N LYS A 44 -17.47 19.34 -8.70
CA LYS A 44 -18.43 19.08 -9.78
C LYS A 44 -18.31 17.64 -10.28
N LEU A 45 -17.09 17.13 -10.47
CA LEU A 45 -16.83 15.75 -10.88
C LEU A 45 -17.28 14.76 -9.79
N LYS A 46 -16.88 14.99 -8.52
CA LYS A 46 -17.31 14.17 -7.38
C LYS A 46 -18.82 14.10 -7.27
N LYS A 47 -19.49 15.27 -7.38
CA LYS A 47 -20.95 15.35 -7.30
C LYS A 47 -21.62 14.57 -8.43
N ALA A 48 -21.09 14.63 -9.64
CA ALA A 48 -21.67 13.88 -10.77
C ALA A 48 -21.66 12.36 -10.52
N GLU A 49 -20.57 11.82 -9.95
CA GLU A 49 -20.48 10.41 -9.62
C GLU A 49 -21.38 10.03 -8.43
N LEU A 50 -21.45 10.89 -7.40
CA LEU A 50 -22.38 10.68 -6.28
C LEU A 50 -23.84 10.70 -6.75
N ASP A 51 -24.24 11.67 -7.59
CA ASP A 51 -25.59 11.78 -8.11
C ASP A 51 -25.95 10.57 -9.00
N ALA A 52 -25.00 10.07 -9.80
CA ALA A 52 -25.18 8.84 -10.57
C ALA A 52 -25.35 7.62 -9.64
N GLY A 53 -24.54 7.52 -8.59
CA GLY A 53 -24.66 6.47 -7.57
C GLY A 53 -25.98 6.52 -6.80
N PHE A 54 -26.53 7.71 -6.49
CA PHE A 54 -27.85 7.81 -5.90
C PHE A 54 -28.98 7.35 -6.84
N LYS A 55 -28.84 7.63 -8.13
CA LYS A 55 -29.81 7.16 -9.15
C LYS A 55 -29.74 5.66 -9.35
N THR A 56 -28.52 5.12 -9.45
CA THR A 56 -28.24 3.73 -9.78
C THR A 56 -27.19 3.17 -8.83
N PRO A 57 -27.55 2.80 -7.59
CA PRO A 57 -26.57 2.38 -6.57
C PRO A 57 -25.67 1.21 -7.02
N ARG A 58 -26.15 0.38 -7.94
CA ARG A 58 -25.36 -0.73 -8.50
C ARG A 58 -24.21 -0.29 -9.42
N GLU A 59 -24.22 0.96 -9.90
CA GLU A 59 -23.18 1.52 -10.78
C GLU A 59 -22.18 2.38 -10.01
N PHE A 60 -22.41 2.62 -8.73
CA PHE A 60 -21.50 3.40 -7.88
C PHE A 60 -20.24 2.59 -7.57
N ALA A 61 -19.10 3.01 -8.12
CA ALA A 61 -17.85 2.26 -8.00
C ALA A 61 -17.48 1.88 -6.55
N PRO A 62 -17.55 2.78 -5.54
CA PRO A 62 -17.22 2.41 -4.17
C PRO A 62 -18.19 1.46 -3.47
N ALA A 63 -19.36 1.16 -4.06
CA ALA A 63 -20.29 0.17 -3.54
C ALA A 63 -20.08 -1.24 -4.13
N ARG A 64 -19.04 -1.39 -4.96
CA ARG A 64 -18.74 -2.63 -5.68
C ARG A 64 -17.32 -3.09 -5.37
N HIS A 65 -17.07 -4.37 -5.63
CA HIS A 65 -15.72 -4.90 -5.53
C HIS A 65 -14.78 -4.23 -6.55
N PHE A 66 -13.58 -3.85 -6.14
CA PHE A 66 -12.61 -3.10 -6.93
C PHE A 66 -12.35 -3.72 -8.30
N PHE A 67 -12.19 -5.04 -8.37
CA PHE A 67 -11.94 -5.74 -9.64
C PHE A 67 -13.04 -5.53 -10.68
N THR A 68 -14.29 -5.41 -10.24
CA THR A 68 -15.44 -5.26 -11.15
C THR A 68 -15.65 -3.83 -11.66
N VAL A 69 -14.84 -2.87 -11.20
CA VAL A 69 -14.98 -1.43 -11.52
C VAL A 69 -13.71 -0.79 -12.06
N LEU A 70 -12.64 -1.57 -12.28
CA LEU A 70 -11.35 -1.05 -12.76
C LEU A 70 -11.47 -0.18 -14.02
N ASP A 71 -12.17 -0.65 -15.04
CA ASP A 71 -12.35 0.07 -16.30
C ASP A 71 -13.25 1.31 -16.12
N GLN A 72 -14.27 1.21 -15.27
CA GLN A 72 -15.12 2.35 -14.91
C GLN A 72 -14.30 3.45 -14.22
N ILE A 73 -13.42 3.07 -13.29
CA ILE A 73 -12.54 4.01 -12.59
C ILE A 73 -11.57 4.67 -13.57
N LYS A 74 -10.89 3.89 -14.41
CA LYS A 74 -9.96 4.43 -15.44
C LYS A 74 -10.64 5.41 -16.39
N ALA A 75 -11.91 5.20 -16.71
CA ALA A 75 -12.71 6.10 -17.55
C ALA A 75 -13.22 7.35 -16.81
N SER A 76 -13.14 7.40 -15.47
CA SER A 76 -13.65 8.51 -14.65
C SER A 76 -12.82 9.77 -14.81
N PRO A 77 -13.43 10.93 -15.17
CA PRO A 77 -12.73 12.22 -15.15
C PRO A 77 -12.22 12.62 -13.77
N LEU A 78 -12.90 12.19 -12.71
CA LEU A 78 -12.44 12.41 -11.32
C LEU A 78 -11.14 11.64 -11.06
N PHE A 79 -11.08 10.37 -11.46
CA PHE A 79 -9.87 9.56 -11.34
C PHE A 79 -8.70 10.16 -12.13
N GLN A 80 -8.94 10.58 -13.38
CA GLN A 80 -7.93 11.20 -14.23
C GLN A 80 -7.37 12.51 -13.64
N LEU A 81 -8.20 13.28 -12.93
CA LEU A 81 -7.74 14.46 -12.20
C LEU A 81 -6.89 14.07 -10.99
N ILE A 82 -7.30 13.10 -10.19
CA ILE A 82 -6.56 12.57 -9.04
C ILE A 82 -5.23 11.95 -9.48
N GLN A 83 -5.20 11.24 -10.60
CA GLN A 83 -3.98 10.62 -11.14
C GLN A 83 -2.89 11.67 -11.46
N ARG A 84 -3.28 12.84 -11.95
CA ARG A 84 -2.35 13.96 -12.24
C ARG A 84 -1.89 14.71 -10.99
N MET A 85 -2.57 14.56 -9.87
CA MET A 85 -2.29 15.28 -8.64
C MET A 85 -1.01 14.76 -7.96
N PRO A 86 -0.11 15.62 -7.48
CA PRO A 86 1.00 15.23 -6.62
C PRO A 86 0.52 14.67 -5.29
N LYS A 87 0.69 13.36 -5.07
CA LYS A 87 0.15 12.61 -3.93
C LYS A 87 1.07 12.53 -2.72
N GLY A 88 2.27 13.16 -2.81
CA GLY A 88 3.26 13.08 -1.73
C GLY A 88 4.01 11.77 -1.74
N GLY A 89 3.87 10.96 -0.70
CA GLY A 89 4.58 9.68 -0.54
C GLY A 89 3.65 8.50 -0.29
N ILE A 90 4.15 7.31 -0.60
CA ILE A 90 3.62 6.04 -0.12
C ILE A 90 4.38 5.67 1.14
N LEU A 91 3.69 5.39 2.26
CA LEU A 91 4.31 5.01 3.52
C LEU A 91 4.06 3.55 3.89
N HIS A 92 3.25 2.84 3.09
CA HIS A 92 2.93 1.43 3.27
C HIS A 92 2.82 0.73 1.90
N ALA A 93 3.84 -0.03 1.56
CA ALA A 93 3.87 -0.91 0.39
C ALA A 93 4.90 -2.03 0.62
N HIS A 94 4.78 -3.15 -0.12
CA HIS A 94 5.67 -4.31 0.00
C HIS A 94 6.53 -4.46 -1.26
N ASP A 95 7.83 -4.70 -1.08
CA ASP A 95 8.89 -4.61 -2.11
C ASP A 95 8.59 -5.38 -3.40
N THR A 96 8.00 -6.56 -3.30
CA THR A 96 7.72 -7.43 -4.46
C THR A 96 6.32 -7.29 -5.03
N ALA A 97 5.53 -6.30 -4.55
CA ALA A 97 4.15 -6.07 -4.96
C ALA A 97 3.80 -4.60 -5.28
N ILE A 98 4.82 -3.71 -5.37
CA ILE A 98 4.64 -2.29 -5.72
C ILE A 98 4.47 -2.12 -7.23
N GLY A 99 5.41 -2.65 -8.00
CA GLY A 99 5.45 -2.52 -9.45
C GLY A 99 4.61 -3.59 -10.15
N SER A 100 4.12 -3.24 -11.31
CA SER A 100 3.28 -4.11 -12.14
C SER A 100 3.86 -5.51 -12.34
N MET A 101 3.01 -6.53 -12.26
CA MET A 101 3.36 -7.92 -12.58
C MET A 101 3.86 -8.09 -14.02
N GLU A 102 3.58 -7.16 -14.92
CA GLU A 102 4.10 -7.18 -16.28
C GLU A 102 5.65 -7.14 -16.32
N THR A 103 6.27 -6.52 -15.33
CA THR A 103 7.75 -6.54 -15.20
C THR A 103 8.25 -7.94 -14.88
N ILE A 104 7.58 -8.70 -14.01
CA ILE A 104 7.94 -10.08 -13.69
C ILE A 104 7.65 -10.99 -14.89
N ILE A 105 6.50 -10.81 -15.55
CA ILE A 105 6.15 -11.57 -16.76
C ILE A 105 7.22 -11.36 -17.84
N LYS A 106 7.66 -10.12 -18.10
CA LYS A 106 8.77 -9.82 -19.02
C LYS A 106 10.08 -10.48 -18.60
N ALA A 107 10.35 -10.59 -17.30
CA ALA A 107 11.55 -11.26 -16.82
C ALA A 107 11.57 -12.76 -17.16
N THR A 108 10.40 -13.41 -17.33
CA THR A 108 10.31 -14.81 -17.73
C THR A 108 10.69 -15.10 -19.19
N TYR A 109 10.94 -14.06 -20.01
CA TYR A 109 11.52 -14.18 -21.36
C TYR A 109 13.04 -14.29 -21.36
N ARG A 110 13.69 -14.13 -20.20
CA ARG A 110 15.13 -14.26 -20.05
C ARG A 110 15.57 -15.70 -20.25
N GLU A 111 16.77 -15.85 -20.80
CA GLU A 111 17.43 -17.17 -20.90
C GLU A 111 17.65 -17.77 -19.51
N HIS A 112 17.80 -19.09 -19.48
CA HIS A 112 18.11 -19.86 -18.26
C HIS A 112 16.98 -19.95 -17.21
N LEU A 113 15.74 -19.59 -17.55
CA LEU A 113 14.60 -19.83 -16.68
C LEU A 113 14.01 -21.22 -16.91
N TRP A 114 13.86 -21.95 -15.83
CA TRP A 114 13.31 -23.30 -15.77
C TRP A 114 12.01 -23.29 -14.95
N GLN A 115 11.06 -24.12 -15.36
CA GLN A 115 9.79 -24.36 -14.67
C GLN A 115 9.69 -25.83 -14.27
N ASN A 116 9.18 -26.08 -13.05
CA ASN A 116 8.85 -27.40 -12.54
C ASN A 116 7.38 -27.42 -12.14
N GLY A 117 6.61 -28.35 -12.69
CA GLY A 117 5.15 -28.40 -12.52
C GLY A 117 4.39 -27.71 -13.66
N GLU A 118 3.06 -27.84 -13.63
CA GLU A 118 2.15 -27.33 -14.65
C GLU A 118 1.15 -26.35 -14.02
N PHE A 119 0.58 -25.46 -14.84
CA PHE A 119 -0.39 -24.44 -14.39
C PHE A 119 -1.77 -24.99 -13.98
N ASP A 120 -2.12 -26.19 -14.44
CA ASP A 120 -3.41 -26.84 -14.19
C ASP A 120 -3.50 -27.59 -12.84
N ARG A 121 -2.43 -27.53 -12.04
CA ARG A 121 -2.38 -28.17 -10.72
C ARG A 121 -2.84 -27.23 -9.62
N PRO A 122 -3.30 -27.78 -8.47
CA PRO A 122 -3.67 -26.97 -7.29
C PRO A 122 -2.52 -26.10 -6.77
N THR A 123 -1.27 -26.53 -7.02
CA THR A 123 -0.06 -25.77 -6.67
C THR A 123 0.57 -25.23 -7.94
N PRO A 124 0.78 -23.89 -8.05
CA PRO A 124 1.46 -23.31 -9.20
C PRO A 124 2.85 -23.92 -9.42
N PRO A 125 3.38 -23.78 -10.63
CA PRO A 125 4.70 -24.26 -10.94
C PRO A 125 5.78 -23.52 -10.15
N ASN A 126 6.88 -24.22 -9.83
CA ASN A 126 8.10 -23.62 -9.31
C ASN A 126 8.98 -23.10 -10.44
N TYR A 127 9.79 -22.10 -10.17
CA TYR A 127 10.72 -21.49 -11.12
C TYR A 127 12.15 -21.45 -10.58
N LYS A 128 13.12 -21.44 -11.47
CA LYS A 128 14.52 -21.24 -11.12
C LYS A 128 15.32 -20.71 -12.32
N PHE A 129 16.15 -19.71 -12.12
CA PHE A 129 17.20 -19.34 -13.07
C PHE A 129 18.43 -20.20 -12.82
N SER A 130 18.92 -20.91 -13.85
CA SER A 130 20.10 -21.76 -13.77
C SER A 130 20.71 -21.96 -15.16
N ARG A 131 22.06 -21.92 -15.25
CA ARG A 131 22.78 -22.17 -16.52
C ARG A 131 22.52 -23.57 -17.08
N THR A 132 22.32 -24.53 -16.20
CA THR A 132 22.03 -25.92 -16.55
C THR A 132 20.68 -26.31 -15.98
N LYS A 133 20.08 -27.35 -16.59
CA LYS A 133 18.83 -27.93 -16.07
C LYS A 133 19.02 -28.33 -14.60
N PRO A 134 18.16 -27.82 -13.67
CA PRO A 134 18.25 -28.23 -12.27
C PRO A 134 17.89 -29.71 -12.08
N ASP A 135 18.32 -30.29 -10.95
CA ASP A 135 17.91 -31.64 -10.54
C ASP A 135 16.39 -31.69 -10.29
N PRO A 136 15.73 -32.84 -10.57
CA PRO A 136 14.30 -32.99 -10.36
C PRO A 136 13.87 -32.54 -8.94
N LEU A 137 12.75 -31.83 -8.85
CA LEU A 137 12.14 -31.43 -7.59
C LEU A 137 10.90 -32.31 -7.34
N ASP A 138 10.85 -33.00 -6.19
CA ASP A 138 9.77 -33.94 -5.82
C ASP A 138 9.45 -34.98 -6.92
N GLY A 139 10.49 -35.43 -7.64
CA GLY A 139 10.37 -36.39 -8.74
C GLY A 139 9.84 -35.81 -10.05
N VAL A 140 9.59 -34.50 -10.11
CA VAL A 140 9.14 -33.78 -11.32
C VAL A 140 10.36 -33.16 -12.03
N GLU A 141 10.45 -33.39 -13.34
CA GLU A 141 11.51 -32.82 -14.17
C GLU A 141 11.28 -31.32 -14.46
N TRP A 142 12.39 -30.57 -14.51
CA TRP A 142 12.39 -29.21 -14.96
C TRP A 142 12.30 -29.09 -16.48
N ARG A 143 11.55 -28.14 -16.97
CA ARG A 143 11.44 -27.79 -18.39
C ARG A 143 11.90 -26.36 -18.61
N SER A 144 12.54 -26.10 -19.74
CA SER A 144 12.88 -24.72 -20.14
C SER A 144 11.60 -23.92 -20.37
N VAL A 145 11.48 -22.73 -19.76
CA VAL A 145 10.35 -21.84 -20.00
C VAL A 145 10.25 -21.44 -21.47
N ALA A 146 11.40 -21.30 -22.16
CA ALA A 146 11.42 -21.02 -23.59
C ALA A 146 10.77 -22.15 -24.43
N ASP A 147 10.86 -23.41 -24.01
CA ASP A 147 10.20 -24.52 -24.70
C ASP A 147 8.73 -24.60 -24.37
N ILE A 148 8.34 -24.35 -23.11
CA ILE A 148 6.93 -24.29 -22.71
C ILE A 148 6.20 -23.16 -23.46
N ARG A 149 6.84 -22.00 -23.64
CA ARG A 149 6.30 -20.89 -24.44
C ARG A 149 6.09 -21.24 -25.91
N LYS A 150 6.94 -22.09 -26.49
CA LYS A 150 6.71 -22.59 -27.89
C LYS A 150 5.47 -23.46 -27.98
N GLU A 151 5.15 -24.21 -26.95
CA GLU A 151 3.98 -25.10 -26.91
C GLU A 151 2.68 -24.33 -26.64
N LEU A 152 2.65 -23.46 -25.63
CA LEU A 152 1.46 -22.72 -25.19
C LEU A 152 1.23 -21.41 -25.98
N GLY A 153 2.26 -20.93 -26.70
CA GLY A 153 2.30 -19.55 -27.18
C GLY A 153 2.63 -18.54 -26.08
N ASN A 154 3.23 -17.43 -26.47
CA ASN A 154 3.64 -16.39 -25.49
C ASN A 154 2.45 -15.85 -24.73
N GLU A 155 1.35 -15.51 -25.43
CA GLU A 155 0.17 -14.92 -24.81
C GLU A 155 -0.52 -15.89 -23.84
N GLY A 156 -0.63 -17.18 -24.20
CA GLY A 156 -1.19 -18.21 -23.29
C GLY A 156 -0.35 -18.41 -22.04
N PHE A 157 0.99 -18.44 -22.18
CA PHE A 157 1.89 -18.54 -21.03
C PHE A 157 1.79 -17.29 -20.13
N ASP A 158 1.80 -16.09 -20.72
CA ASP A 158 1.71 -14.83 -19.97
C ASP A 158 0.37 -14.70 -19.23
N GLN A 159 -0.73 -15.17 -19.84
CA GLN A 159 -2.03 -15.17 -19.16
C GLN A 159 -2.04 -16.12 -17.95
N ASN A 160 -1.49 -17.31 -18.08
CA ASN A 160 -1.34 -18.24 -16.97
C ASN A 160 -0.52 -17.62 -15.80
N LEU A 161 0.52 -16.83 -16.11
CA LEU A 161 1.26 -16.11 -15.07
C LEU A 161 0.42 -15.01 -14.41
N ARG A 162 -0.38 -14.25 -15.17
CA ARG A 162 -1.30 -13.25 -14.59
C ARG A 162 -2.29 -13.88 -13.64
N ASP A 163 -2.86 -15.03 -14.00
CA ASP A 163 -3.80 -15.78 -13.16
C ASP A 163 -3.15 -16.29 -11.86
N VAL A 164 -1.84 -16.60 -11.91
CA VAL A 164 -1.06 -17.04 -10.73
C VAL A 164 -0.64 -15.85 -9.87
N PHE A 165 -0.21 -14.73 -10.47
CA PHE A 165 0.43 -13.61 -9.77
C PHE A 165 -0.49 -12.43 -9.47
N THR A 166 -1.80 -12.56 -9.69
CA THR A 166 -2.79 -11.56 -9.27
C THR A 166 -3.95 -12.20 -8.53
N LEU A 167 -4.61 -11.39 -7.68
CA LEU A 167 -5.87 -11.77 -7.07
C LEU A 167 -7.06 -11.40 -7.95
N PHE A 168 -6.80 -10.77 -9.11
CA PHE A 168 -7.87 -10.35 -10.02
C PHE A 168 -8.77 -11.52 -10.40
N ASP A 169 -10.06 -11.30 -10.32
CA ASP A 169 -11.10 -12.23 -10.76
C ASP A 169 -12.34 -11.43 -11.19
N GLU A 170 -12.98 -11.85 -12.26
CA GLU A 170 -14.21 -11.19 -12.76
C GLU A 170 -15.39 -11.38 -11.80
N GLU A 171 -15.39 -12.50 -11.04
CA GLU A 171 -16.44 -12.87 -10.07
C GLU A 171 -15.86 -13.07 -8.66
N PRO A 172 -15.23 -12.02 -8.05
CA PRO A 172 -14.45 -12.17 -6.82
C PRO A 172 -15.25 -12.69 -5.63
N SER A 173 -16.57 -12.48 -5.61
CA SER A 173 -17.46 -13.02 -4.57
C SER A 173 -17.62 -14.53 -4.65
N GLN A 174 -17.46 -15.12 -5.83
CA GLN A 174 -17.49 -16.57 -6.04
C GLN A 174 -16.08 -17.16 -5.86
N ALA A 175 -15.06 -16.51 -6.42
CA ALA A 175 -13.68 -16.93 -6.34
C ALA A 175 -13.16 -17.00 -4.90
N TYR A 176 -13.58 -16.05 -4.05
CA TYR A 176 -13.09 -15.92 -2.69
C TYR A 176 -14.23 -15.99 -1.67
N SER A 177 -14.49 -17.18 -1.14
CA SER A 177 -15.62 -17.43 -0.24
C SER A 177 -15.46 -16.84 1.15
N CYS A 178 -14.23 -16.70 1.66
CA CYS A 178 -13.93 -16.17 3.00
C CYS A 178 -12.52 -15.55 3.07
N ILE A 179 -12.25 -14.85 4.18
CA ILE A 179 -10.97 -14.18 4.44
C ILE A 179 -9.77 -15.16 4.38
N ASN A 180 -9.88 -16.34 4.97
CA ASN A 180 -8.78 -17.30 4.96
C ASN A 180 -8.50 -17.87 3.56
N HIS A 181 -9.52 -17.96 2.71
CA HIS A 181 -9.34 -18.42 1.33
C HIS A 181 -8.53 -17.42 0.51
N ILE A 182 -8.89 -16.14 0.57
CA ILE A 182 -8.14 -15.12 -0.18
C ILE A 182 -6.74 -14.90 0.38
N TRP A 183 -6.57 -14.92 1.70
CA TRP A 183 -5.26 -14.85 2.33
C TRP A 183 -4.37 -16.04 1.96
N GLY A 184 -4.94 -17.24 1.84
CA GLY A 184 -4.21 -18.42 1.36
C GLY A 184 -3.65 -18.20 -0.06
N LYS A 185 -4.47 -17.71 -1.01
CA LYS A 185 -3.99 -17.37 -2.36
C LYS A 185 -2.98 -16.21 -2.31
N PHE A 186 -3.24 -15.18 -1.54
CA PHE A 186 -2.38 -14.01 -1.40
C PHE A 186 -0.96 -14.39 -0.93
N GLN A 187 -0.85 -15.13 0.16
CA GLN A 187 0.46 -15.61 0.64
C GLN A 187 1.15 -16.53 -0.36
N TYR A 188 0.36 -17.36 -1.05
CA TYR A 188 0.89 -18.29 -2.03
C TYR A 188 1.47 -17.57 -3.27
N MET A 189 0.93 -16.40 -3.63
CA MET A 189 1.49 -15.60 -4.71
C MET A 189 2.91 -15.14 -4.42
N PHE A 190 3.21 -14.68 -3.21
CA PHE A 190 4.58 -14.33 -2.80
C PHE A 190 5.53 -15.53 -2.94
N ILE A 191 5.12 -16.70 -2.44
CA ILE A 191 5.92 -17.93 -2.54
C ILE A 191 6.18 -18.32 -4.00
N SER A 192 5.18 -18.17 -4.87
CA SER A 192 5.26 -18.58 -6.28
C SER A 192 6.12 -17.63 -7.12
N LEU A 193 6.09 -16.32 -6.83
CA LEU A 193 6.87 -15.34 -7.58
C LEU A 193 8.31 -15.19 -7.07
N GLU A 194 8.57 -15.53 -5.80
CA GLU A 194 9.87 -15.38 -5.16
C GLU A 194 11.03 -15.98 -5.98
N PRO A 195 10.97 -17.23 -6.51
CA PRO A 195 12.06 -17.81 -7.26
C PRO A 195 12.42 -17.08 -8.57
N ILE A 196 11.47 -16.32 -9.13
CA ILE A 196 11.71 -15.49 -10.31
C ILE A 196 12.29 -14.14 -9.90
N VAL A 197 11.68 -13.49 -8.93
CA VAL A 197 12.04 -12.11 -8.56
C VAL A 197 13.36 -12.06 -7.81
N THR A 198 13.73 -13.11 -7.07
CA THR A 198 14.99 -13.19 -6.32
C THR A 198 16.23 -13.50 -7.17
N TYR A 199 16.07 -13.75 -8.47
CA TYR A 199 17.20 -13.71 -9.36
C TYR A 199 17.72 -12.27 -9.50
N LYS A 200 18.97 -12.01 -9.08
CA LYS A 200 19.52 -10.65 -8.91
C LYS A 200 19.23 -9.68 -10.05
N PRO A 201 19.42 -10.03 -11.35
CA PRO A 201 19.08 -9.12 -12.43
C PRO A 201 17.58 -8.79 -12.52
N VAL A 202 16.70 -9.72 -12.13
CA VAL A 202 15.26 -9.48 -12.07
C VAL A 202 14.92 -8.59 -10.89
N TRP A 203 15.54 -8.84 -9.72
CA TRP A 203 15.42 -8.04 -8.51
C TRP A 203 15.73 -6.56 -8.75
N GLU A 204 16.86 -6.30 -9.39
CA GLU A 204 17.30 -4.96 -9.75
C GLU A 204 16.34 -4.27 -10.72
N ASP A 205 15.94 -4.97 -11.79
CA ASP A 205 15.04 -4.42 -12.80
C ASP A 205 13.62 -4.19 -12.26
N TYR A 206 13.12 -5.15 -11.46
CA TYR A 206 11.80 -5.01 -10.84
C TYR A 206 11.73 -3.79 -9.93
N PHE A 207 12.70 -3.62 -9.04
CA PHE A 207 12.71 -2.48 -8.13
C PHE A 207 12.87 -1.14 -8.87
N ARG A 208 13.74 -1.10 -9.89
CA ARG A 208 13.89 0.10 -10.74
C ARG A 208 12.58 0.47 -11.45
N ASN A 209 11.91 -0.52 -12.03
CA ASN A 209 10.62 -0.30 -12.70
C ASN A 209 9.52 0.11 -11.71
N SER A 210 9.53 -0.45 -10.51
CA SER A 210 8.60 -0.03 -9.44
C SER A 210 8.78 1.45 -9.09
N LEU A 211 10.01 1.95 -9.00
CA LEU A 211 10.26 3.38 -8.78
C LEU A 211 9.79 4.26 -9.95
N GLU A 212 9.93 3.79 -11.20
CA GLU A 212 9.40 4.49 -12.37
C GLU A 212 7.87 4.59 -12.32
N GLU A 213 7.18 3.50 -12.03
CA GLU A 213 5.72 3.48 -11.93
C GLU A 213 5.22 4.37 -10.77
N VAL A 214 5.88 4.33 -9.61
CA VAL A 214 5.61 5.21 -8.47
C VAL A 214 5.76 6.68 -8.84
N HIS A 215 6.86 7.03 -9.54
CA HIS A 215 7.10 8.40 -9.98
C HIS A 215 6.09 8.84 -11.06
N GLN A 216 5.76 7.98 -12.01
CA GLN A 216 4.75 8.25 -13.05
C GLN A 216 3.34 8.45 -12.47
N ASP A 217 3.04 7.83 -11.33
CA ASP A 217 1.79 8.04 -10.59
C ASP A 217 1.80 9.32 -9.72
N ASN A 218 2.75 10.24 -9.96
CA ASN A 218 2.92 11.50 -9.23
C ASN A 218 3.13 11.32 -7.71
N VAL A 219 3.87 10.27 -7.35
CA VAL A 219 4.38 10.04 -6.01
C VAL A 219 5.87 10.40 -5.99
N CYS A 220 6.30 11.18 -5.00
CA CYS A 220 7.67 11.68 -4.95
C CYS A 220 8.55 11.05 -3.84
N TYR A 221 7.95 10.20 -3.00
CA TYR A 221 8.65 9.54 -1.90
C TYR A 221 8.03 8.17 -1.60
N LEU A 222 8.87 7.20 -1.22
CA LEU A 222 8.42 5.84 -0.93
C LEU A 222 9.06 5.33 0.37
N GLU A 223 8.24 4.75 1.25
CA GLU A 223 8.68 3.82 2.29
C GLU A 223 8.06 2.46 2.00
N PHE A 224 8.91 1.46 1.89
CA PHE A 224 8.47 0.12 1.56
C PHE A 224 9.02 -0.92 2.55
N ARG A 225 8.26 -1.98 2.70
CA ARG A 225 8.56 -3.14 3.55
C ARG A 225 9.14 -4.26 2.71
N GLY A 226 10.06 -5.01 3.30
CA GLY A 226 10.62 -6.20 2.64
C GLY A 226 11.14 -7.20 3.65
N VAL A 227 10.97 -8.48 3.31
CA VAL A 227 11.41 -9.62 4.11
C VAL A 227 12.88 -9.98 3.89
N LEU A 228 13.52 -9.43 2.83
CA LEU A 228 14.88 -9.71 2.39
C LEU A 228 15.10 -11.23 2.11
N PRO A 229 14.45 -11.77 1.07
CA PRO A 229 14.60 -13.16 0.68
C PRO A 229 16.02 -13.44 0.15
N ALA A 230 16.34 -14.72 -0.04
CA ALA A 230 17.63 -15.17 -0.55
C ALA A 230 17.83 -14.81 -2.03
N VAL A 231 18.26 -13.58 -2.32
CA VAL A 231 18.62 -13.14 -3.67
C VAL A 231 19.84 -13.94 -4.17
N TYR A 232 19.80 -14.39 -5.43
CA TYR A 232 20.83 -15.28 -5.99
C TYR A 232 21.21 -14.90 -7.43
N ASP A 233 22.32 -15.46 -7.94
CA ASP A 233 22.75 -15.34 -9.33
C ASP A 233 22.98 -16.69 -10.03
N LEU A 234 23.34 -16.65 -11.31
CA LEU A 234 23.60 -17.86 -12.10
C LEU A 234 24.87 -18.63 -11.68
N ASP A 235 25.72 -18.06 -10.83
CA ASP A 235 26.90 -18.71 -10.27
C ASP A 235 26.59 -19.34 -8.90
N ASN A 236 25.28 -19.42 -8.54
CA ASN A 236 24.75 -19.92 -7.26
C ASN A 236 25.22 -19.14 -6.03
N ARG A 237 25.68 -17.89 -6.22
CA ARG A 237 25.94 -16.99 -5.10
C ARG A 237 24.62 -16.53 -4.50
N VAL A 238 24.49 -16.63 -3.18
CA VAL A 238 23.40 -16.06 -2.40
C VAL A 238 23.91 -14.78 -1.74
N TYR A 239 23.14 -13.70 -1.86
CA TYR A 239 23.46 -12.39 -1.32
C TYR A 239 22.93 -12.27 0.12
N THR A 240 23.73 -11.66 1.00
CA THR A 240 23.30 -11.42 2.39
C THR A 240 22.24 -10.32 2.47
N PRO A 241 21.47 -10.21 3.57
CA PRO A 241 20.49 -9.13 3.74
C PRO A 241 21.10 -7.74 3.54
N GLU A 242 22.32 -7.51 4.02
CA GLU A 242 23.02 -6.23 3.85
C GLU A 242 23.39 -5.96 2.38
N GLU A 243 23.76 -6.98 1.63
CA GLU A 243 24.04 -6.84 0.20
C GLU A 243 22.76 -6.56 -0.59
N VAL A 244 21.64 -7.14 -0.20
CA VAL A 244 20.32 -6.85 -0.82
C VAL A 244 19.89 -5.41 -0.53
N VAL A 245 20.03 -4.94 0.70
CA VAL A 245 19.78 -3.53 1.05
C VAL A 245 20.71 -2.58 0.31
N GLN A 246 21.98 -2.97 0.10
CA GLN A 246 22.92 -2.17 -0.71
C GLN A 246 22.46 -2.06 -2.17
N ILE A 247 21.92 -3.13 -2.75
CA ILE A 247 21.33 -3.10 -4.12
C ILE A 247 20.20 -2.07 -4.17
N TYR A 248 19.28 -2.09 -3.23
CA TYR A 248 18.20 -1.10 -3.16
C TYR A 248 18.75 0.32 -3.06
N TYR A 249 19.71 0.53 -2.16
CA TYR A 249 20.32 1.84 -1.95
C TYR A 249 20.95 2.38 -3.23
N ASP A 250 21.74 1.58 -3.95
CA ASP A 250 22.43 1.98 -5.17
C ASP A 250 21.45 2.32 -6.30
N ILE A 251 20.37 1.56 -6.45
CA ILE A 251 19.30 1.85 -7.40
C ILE A 251 18.66 3.18 -7.08
N VAL A 252 18.32 3.44 -5.81
CA VAL A 252 17.71 4.71 -5.38
C VAL A 252 18.63 5.90 -5.65
N GLN A 253 19.94 5.77 -5.36
CA GLN A 253 20.90 6.85 -5.64
C GLN A 253 20.96 7.17 -7.14
N THR A 254 20.98 6.14 -7.99
CA THR A 254 20.99 6.31 -9.44
C THR A 254 19.67 6.92 -9.93
N PHE A 255 18.54 6.45 -9.43
CA PHE A 255 17.21 6.94 -9.80
C PHE A 255 17.04 8.44 -9.48
N LYS A 256 17.50 8.89 -8.31
CA LYS A 256 17.44 10.30 -7.91
C LYS A 256 18.26 11.22 -8.81
N GLN A 257 19.35 10.74 -9.44
CA GLN A 257 20.15 11.53 -10.35
C GLN A 257 19.39 11.85 -11.65
N THR A 258 18.56 10.93 -12.11
CA THR A 258 17.76 11.08 -13.34
C THR A 258 16.38 11.68 -13.10
N HIS A 259 15.89 11.63 -11.83
CA HIS A 259 14.56 12.11 -11.43
C HIS A 259 14.67 13.14 -10.28
N PRO A 260 15.07 14.40 -10.57
CA PRO A 260 15.33 15.40 -9.52
C PRO A 260 14.11 15.80 -8.67
N THR A 261 12.90 15.52 -9.16
CA THR A 261 11.64 15.71 -8.44
C THR A 261 11.35 14.59 -7.44
N PHE A 262 11.99 13.43 -7.59
CA PHE A 262 11.87 12.31 -6.67
C PHE A 262 12.73 12.58 -5.43
N ILE A 263 12.13 12.52 -4.25
CA ILE A 263 12.76 12.90 -2.98
C ILE A 263 13.65 11.77 -2.48
N GLY A 264 13.15 10.54 -2.49
CA GLY A 264 13.89 9.39 -2.05
C GLY A 264 13.04 8.23 -1.59
N VAL A 265 13.73 7.26 -1.01
CA VAL A 265 13.15 6.01 -0.52
C VAL A 265 13.75 5.69 0.84
N LYS A 266 12.96 5.07 1.73
CA LYS A 266 13.46 4.39 2.93
C LYS A 266 12.89 2.98 3.01
N PHE A 267 13.68 2.09 3.58
CA PHE A 267 13.37 0.69 3.74
C PHE A 267 12.96 0.38 5.18
N ILE A 268 11.94 -0.46 5.35
CA ILE A 268 11.50 -1.02 6.63
C ILE A 268 11.71 -2.52 6.56
N TYR A 269 12.59 -3.06 7.41
CA TYR A 269 12.76 -4.51 7.49
C TYR A 269 11.55 -5.13 8.16
N ALA A 270 10.89 -6.05 7.46
CA ALA A 270 9.57 -6.55 7.85
C ALA A 270 9.49 -8.09 7.67
N PRO A 271 10.14 -8.88 8.55
CA PRO A 271 10.07 -10.33 8.49
C PRO A 271 8.69 -10.87 8.89
N ILE A 272 8.46 -12.14 8.56
CA ILE A 272 7.18 -12.81 8.79
C ILE A 272 6.93 -13.12 10.28
N LYS A 273 5.70 -12.89 10.77
CA LYS A 273 5.29 -13.17 12.15
C LYS A 273 5.04 -14.66 12.47
N PHE A 274 5.22 -15.56 11.50
CA PHE A 274 5.06 -17.01 11.69
C PHE A 274 6.35 -17.73 12.12
N ALA A 275 7.44 -16.99 12.30
CA ALA A 275 8.73 -17.52 12.71
C ALA A 275 8.68 -18.13 14.12
N ASP A 276 9.46 -19.18 14.36
CA ASP A 276 9.76 -19.64 15.70
C ASP A 276 10.70 -18.66 16.43
N ASP A 277 10.94 -18.92 17.70
CA ASP A 277 11.72 -18.00 18.53
C ASP A 277 13.18 -17.87 18.07
N ALA A 278 13.82 -18.94 17.59
CA ALA A 278 15.21 -18.90 17.13
C ALA A 278 15.36 -18.10 15.84
N LEU A 279 14.43 -18.29 14.90
CA LEU A 279 14.39 -17.53 13.65
C LEU A 279 14.05 -16.06 13.94
N PHE A 280 13.15 -15.81 14.89
CA PHE A 280 12.80 -14.45 15.30
C PHE A 280 14.01 -13.69 15.89
N ASP A 281 14.81 -14.35 16.74
CA ASP A 281 16.04 -13.73 17.27
C ASP A 281 17.02 -13.39 16.13
N THR A 282 17.13 -14.21 15.08
CA THR A 282 17.91 -13.91 13.87
C THR A 282 17.37 -12.68 13.13
N PHE A 283 16.06 -12.49 13.09
CA PHE A 283 15.46 -11.29 12.49
C PHE A 283 15.83 -10.00 13.27
N LEU A 284 15.85 -10.08 14.60
CA LEU A 284 16.25 -8.93 15.42
C LEU A 284 17.72 -8.58 15.22
N ASP A 285 18.61 -9.58 15.19
CA ASP A 285 20.04 -9.37 14.91
C ASP A 285 20.23 -8.74 13.52
N THR A 286 19.48 -9.20 12.52
CA THR A 286 19.51 -8.63 11.18
C THR A 286 19.03 -7.17 11.20
N ALA A 287 17.94 -6.86 11.89
CA ALA A 287 17.43 -5.49 12.02
C ALA A 287 18.47 -4.53 12.63
N GLU A 288 19.15 -4.97 13.70
CA GLU A 288 20.23 -4.19 14.36
C GLU A 288 21.40 -3.96 13.41
N SER A 289 21.86 -5.01 12.70
CA SER A 289 22.94 -4.91 11.71
C SER A 289 22.60 -3.94 10.57
N LEU A 290 21.39 -4.06 10.00
CA LEU A 290 20.93 -3.19 8.93
C LEU A 290 20.81 -1.74 9.37
N HIS A 291 20.26 -1.49 10.56
CA HIS A 291 20.14 -0.15 11.12
C HIS A 291 21.51 0.52 11.36
N GLN A 292 22.49 -0.25 11.85
CA GLN A 292 23.86 0.25 12.06
C GLN A 292 24.56 0.57 10.73
N LYS A 293 24.38 -0.30 9.72
CA LYS A 293 25.07 -0.15 8.43
C LYS A 293 24.42 0.92 7.53
N PHE A 294 23.09 1.07 7.59
CA PHE A 294 22.32 1.97 6.72
C PHE A 294 21.42 2.93 7.52
N PRO A 295 21.94 3.72 8.46
CA PRO A 295 21.14 4.48 9.43
C PRO A 295 20.25 5.58 8.81
N THR A 296 20.53 6.00 7.58
CA THR A 296 19.73 6.99 6.85
C THR A 296 18.75 6.36 5.84
N PHE A 297 18.90 5.08 5.52
CA PHE A 297 18.09 4.36 4.53
C PHE A 297 17.13 3.37 5.19
N VAL A 298 17.58 2.60 6.18
CA VAL A 298 16.73 1.69 6.96
C VAL A 298 15.96 2.50 7.99
N ALA A 299 14.65 2.64 7.76
CA ALA A 299 13.76 3.45 8.59
C ALA A 299 13.43 2.77 9.93
N GLY A 300 13.28 1.44 9.92
CA GLY A 300 12.91 0.70 11.11
C GLY A 300 12.47 -0.73 10.86
N PHE A 301 11.58 -1.21 11.71
CA PHE A 301 11.18 -2.61 11.79
C PHE A 301 9.66 -2.77 11.81
N ASP A 302 9.17 -3.86 11.21
CA ASP A 302 7.77 -4.28 11.20
C ASP A 302 7.68 -5.82 11.26
N LEU A 303 6.47 -6.37 11.38
CA LEU A 303 6.17 -7.80 11.27
C LEU A 303 4.97 -8.00 10.35
N VAL A 304 5.12 -8.85 9.33
CA VAL A 304 4.11 -9.06 8.28
C VAL A 304 3.50 -10.46 8.30
N GLY A 305 2.35 -10.60 7.63
CA GLY A 305 1.56 -11.82 7.49
C GLY A 305 0.19 -11.69 8.11
N GLN A 306 -0.75 -12.56 7.73
CA GLN A 306 -2.13 -12.52 8.17
C GLN A 306 -2.24 -12.40 9.70
N GLU A 307 -2.91 -11.36 10.19
CA GLU A 307 -2.98 -11.09 11.62
C GLU A 307 -3.81 -12.16 12.35
N ASP A 308 -4.95 -12.58 11.78
CA ASP A 308 -5.88 -13.53 12.39
C ASP A 308 -5.26 -14.91 12.70
N THR A 309 -4.30 -15.34 11.92
CA THR A 309 -3.66 -16.67 12.02
C THR A 309 -2.21 -16.61 12.48
N GLY A 310 -1.62 -15.41 12.54
CA GLY A 310 -0.26 -15.16 12.98
C GLY A 310 -0.10 -15.26 14.49
N ARG A 311 1.17 -15.29 14.94
CA ARG A 311 1.47 -15.18 16.37
C ARG A 311 1.08 -13.78 16.89
N PRO A 312 0.45 -13.66 18.06
CA PRO A 312 0.11 -12.38 18.64
C PRO A 312 1.37 -11.59 19.03
N MET A 313 1.26 -10.26 19.08
CA MET A 313 2.39 -9.39 19.44
C MET A 313 2.94 -9.69 20.84
N THR A 314 2.10 -10.17 21.76
CA THR A 314 2.50 -10.59 23.10
C THR A 314 3.63 -11.63 23.13
N ASP A 315 3.74 -12.47 22.10
CA ASP A 315 4.82 -13.46 21.98
C ASP A 315 6.19 -12.83 21.70
N PHE A 316 6.21 -11.61 21.17
CA PHE A 316 7.40 -10.90 20.73
C PHE A 316 7.79 -9.74 21.66
N ASN A 317 6.88 -9.23 22.47
CA ASN A 317 7.03 -7.99 23.21
C ASN A 317 8.32 -7.93 24.07
N GLU A 318 8.67 -9.00 24.80
CA GLU A 318 9.86 -9.02 25.63
C GLU A 318 11.16 -8.86 24.82
N ARG A 319 11.20 -9.46 23.62
CA ARG A 319 12.36 -9.34 22.72
C ARG A 319 12.43 -7.98 22.05
N LEU A 320 11.29 -7.48 21.55
CA LEU A 320 11.19 -6.16 20.92
C LEU A 320 11.57 -5.02 21.87
N LEU A 321 11.23 -5.12 23.16
CA LEU A 321 11.61 -4.16 24.20
C LEU A 321 13.14 -4.12 24.46
N ARG A 322 13.89 -5.13 24.04
CA ARG A 322 15.37 -5.18 24.16
C ARG A 322 16.10 -4.59 22.95
N MET A 323 15.40 -4.35 21.84
CA MET A 323 16.01 -3.75 20.65
C MET A 323 16.55 -2.34 20.94
N SER A 324 17.50 -1.91 20.13
CA SER A 324 18.02 -0.54 20.19
C SER A 324 16.90 0.49 20.15
N PRO A 325 16.86 1.46 21.08
CA PRO A 325 15.82 2.50 21.10
C PRO A 325 15.89 3.45 19.90
N THR A 326 16.91 3.33 19.06
CA THR A 326 17.05 4.10 17.82
C THR A 326 16.31 3.48 16.65
N ILE A 327 15.99 2.18 16.72
CA ILE A 327 15.15 1.49 15.72
C ILE A 327 13.69 1.88 15.92
N GLN A 328 13.08 2.45 14.89
CA GLN A 328 11.68 2.83 14.93
C GLN A 328 10.80 1.63 14.54
N PHE A 329 9.59 1.57 15.10
CA PHE A 329 8.61 0.56 14.77
C PHE A 329 7.48 1.13 13.90
N PHE A 330 7.02 0.33 12.93
CA PHE A 330 5.96 0.66 11.97
C PHE A 330 5.01 -0.54 11.78
N PHE A 331 4.52 -1.10 12.88
CA PHE A 331 3.84 -2.39 12.89
C PHE A 331 2.50 -2.40 12.19
N HIS A 332 2.24 -3.48 11.45
CA HIS A 332 0.88 -3.91 11.13
C HIS A 332 0.15 -4.26 12.43
N ALA A 333 -1.01 -3.67 12.63
CA ALA A 333 -1.89 -4.02 13.75
C ALA A 333 -3.35 -3.62 13.48
N GLY A 334 -4.26 -4.46 13.92
CA GLY A 334 -5.69 -4.27 13.73
C GLY A 334 -6.16 -4.52 12.30
N GLU A 335 -5.42 -5.28 11.51
CA GLU A 335 -5.85 -5.75 10.18
C GLU A 335 -6.78 -6.96 10.33
N THR A 336 -7.87 -6.77 11.04
CA THR A 336 -8.79 -7.85 11.41
C THR A 336 -10.22 -7.36 11.58
N ASN A 337 -11.17 -8.29 11.38
CA ASN A 337 -12.58 -8.08 11.70
C ASN A 337 -12.94 -8.49 13.15
N TRP A 338 -12.03 -9.11 13.89
CA TRP A 338 -12.26 -9.54 15.27
C TRP A 338 -12.26 -8.36 16.26
N CYS A 339 -12.80 -8.58 17.45
CA CYS A 339 -12.81 -7.61 18.54
C CYS A 339 -12.58 -8.33 19.89
N GLY A 340 -11.56 -7.86 20.63
CA GLY A 340 -11.17 -8.45 21.91
C GLY A 340 -10.44 -9.80 21.76
N LEU A 341 -9.69 -9.95 20.67
CA LEU A 341 -8.87 -11.11 20.36
C LEU A 341 -7.51 -10.63 19.78
N ILE A 342 -7.25 -10.93 18.51
CA ILE A 342 -5.98 -10.58 17.86
C ILE A 342 -5.82 -9.07 17.64
N ASP A 343 -6.90 -8.31 17.60
CA ASP A 343 -6.92 -6.85 17.53
C ASP A 343 -6.36 -6.16 18.80
N GLU A 344 -6.16 -6.89 19.89
CA GLU A 344 -5.42 -6.42 21.07
C GLU A 344 -3.94 -6.14 20.75
N ASN A 345 -3.39 -6.65 19.65
CA ASN A 345 -2.09 -6.25 19.10
C ASN A 345 -1.96 -4.72 18.96
N LEU A 346 -3.07 -3.99 18.72
CA LEU A 346 -3.10 -2.52 18.71
C LEU A 346 -2.60 -1.91 20.02
N ILE A 347 -2.92 -2.54 21.15
CA ILE A 347 -2.47 -2.09 22.47
C ILE A 347 -0.96 -2.31 22.59
N ASP A 348 -0.49 -3.50 22.18
CA ASP A 348 0.92 -3.86 22.27
C ASP A 348 1.80 -2.92 21.43
N VAL A 349 1.44 -2.67 20.17
CA VAL A 349 2.25 -1.80 19.30
C VAL A 349 2.28 -0.35 19.79
N ILE A 350 1.19 0.16 20.39
CA ILE A 350 1.16 1.48 21.03
C ILE A 350 2.12 1.53 22.24
N LEU A 351 2.14 0.47 23.06
CA LEU A 351 3.02 0.37 24.21
C LEU A 351 4.48 0.20 23.82
N LEU A 352 4.78 -0.52 22.73
CA LEU A 352 6.11 -0.62 22.12
C LEU A 352 6.59 0.70 21.50
N GLY A 353 5.71 1.69 21.33
CA GLY A 353 6.07 3.02 20.84
C GLY A 353 6.12 3.12 19.31
N THR A 354 5.30 2.34 18.61
CA THR A 354 5.17 2.42 17.15
C THR A 354 4.96 3.87 16.68
N LYS A 355 5.57 4.23 15.57
CA LYS A 355 5.42 5.57 14.96
C LYS A 355 4.20 5.67 14.07
N ARG A 356 3.88 4.60 13.39
CA ARG A 356 2.68 4.43 12.57
C ARG A 356 2.12 3.03 12.78
N ILE A 357 0.84 2.88 12.47
CA ILE A 357 0.13 1.61 12.54
C ILE A 357 -0.33 1.27 11.12
N GLY A 358 0.16 0.15 10.59
CA GLY A 358 -0.33 -0.41 9.34
C GLY A 358 -1.79 -0.85 9.48
N HIS A 359 -2.64 -0.44 8.55
CA HIS A 359 -4.10 -0.64 8.48
C HIS A 359 -4.88 -0.01 9.62
N GLY A 360 -4.66 -0.40 10.88
CA GLY A 360 -5.42 0.10 12.04
C GLY A 360 -6.93 -0.06 11.91
N PHE A 361 -7.41 -1.03 11.09
CA PHE A 361 -8.82 -1.19 10.73
C PHE A 361 -9.70 -1.45 11.96
N ALA A 362 -9.26 -2.30 12.88
CA ALA A 362 -10.00 -2.62 14.10
C ALA A 362 -9.92 -1.53 15.19
N ALA A 363 -9.06 -0.51 15.05
CA ALA A 363 -8.85 0.48 16.12
C ALA A 363 -10.13 1.24 16.52
N VAL A 364 -11.09 1.40 15.60
CA VAL A 364 -12.39 2.04 15.87
C VAL A 364 -13.25 1.28 16.89
N LYS A 365 -12.92 0.02 17.17
CA LYS A 365 -13.59 -0.81 18.17
C LYS A 365 -13.05 -0.59 19.59
N HIS A 366 -11.94 0.14 19.71
CA HIS A 366 -11.21 0.37 20.96
C HIS A 366 -11.11 1.87 21.27
N PRO A 367 -12.09 2.47 21.99
CA PRO A 367 -12.10 3.90 22.27
C PRO A 367 -10.80 4.41 22.92
N ARG A 368 -10.20 3.62 23.80
CA ARG A 368 -8.95 3.99 24.47
C ARG A 368 -7.75 3.96 23.52
N VAL A 369 -7.73 3.03 22.57
CA VAL A 369 -6.72 3.00 21.49
C VAL A 369 -6.84 4.27 20.63
N LEU A 370 -8.05 4.66 20.23
CA LEU A 370 -8.29 5.88 19.47
C LEU A 370 -7.82 7.14 20.21
N GLU A 371 -8.05 7.25 21.52
CA GLU A 371 -7.54 8.34 22.34
C GLU A 371 -6.01 8.40 22.33
N GLU A 372 -5.33 7.25 22.51
CA GLU A 372 -3.87 7.20 22.53
C GLU A 372 -3.27 7.48 21.13
N ILE A 373 -3.91 7.06 20.04
CA ILE A 373 -3.51 7.39 18.67
C ILE A 373 -3.47 8.91 18.49
N LYS A 374 -4.54 9.62 18.84
CA LYS A 374 -4.56 11.10 18.77
C LYS A 374 -3.55 11.74 19.70
N LYS A 375 -3.52 11.32 20.96
CA LYS A 375 -2.66 11.90 21.99
C LYS A 375 -1.19 11.77 21.66
N ARG A 376 -0.76 10.62 21.14
CA ARG A 376 0.64 10.34 20.77
C ARG A 376 0.97 10.71 19.35
N ASN A 377 -0.01 11.20 18.58
CA ASN A 377 0.10 11.51 17.15
C ASN A 377 0.65 10.34 16.33
N ILE A 378 0.13 9.12 16.59
CA ILE A 378 0.49 7.89 15.86
C ILE A 378 -0.30 7.90 14.54
N CYS A 379 0.38 7.84 13.41
CA CYS A 379 -0.28 7.89 12.12
C CYS A 379 -0.82 6.50 11.72
N ILE A 380 -2.05 6.46 11.22
CA ILE A 380 -2.66 5.27 10.64
C ILE A 380 -2.36 5.23 9.14
N GLU A 381 -1.86 4.12 8.65
CA GLU A 381 -1.61 3.86 7.24
C GLU A 381 -2.79 3.12 6.62
N LEU A 382 -3.75 3.88 6.04
CA LEU A 382 -4.92 3.29 5.40
C LEU A 382 -4.59 2.75 4.03
N ASN A 383 -5.02 1.51 3.77
CA ASN A 383 -4.89 0.83 2.50
C ASN A 383 -6.29 0.41 2.00
N PRO A 384 -7.08 1.33 1.44
CA PRO A 384 -8.50 1.08 1.18
C PRO A 384 -8.77 -0.12 0.28
N ILE A 385 -8.01 -0.27 -0.82
CA ILE A 385 -8.23 -1.36 -1.77
C ILE A 385 -7.84 -2.69 -1.16
N SER A 386 -6.68 -2.77 -0.49
CA SER A 386 -6.28 -3.95 0.26
C SER A 386 -7.36 -4.39 1.25
N ASN A 387 -7.90 -3.45 2.03
CA ASN A 387 -8.93 -3.75 3.03
C ASN A 387 -10.20 -4.36 2.40
N GLN A 388 -10.57 -3.97 1.18
CA GLN A 388 -11.68 -4.62 0.48
C GLN A 388 -11.26 -5.95 -0.13
N VAL A 389 -10.16 -5.98 -0.87
CA VAL A 389 -9.69 -7.19 -1.56
C VAL A 389 -9.45 -8.32 -0.57
N LEU A 390 -8.84 -8.02 0.59
CA LEU A 390 -8.59 -8.99 1.67
C LEU A 390 -9.78 -9.17 2.64
N LYS A 391 -10.98 -8.68 2.26
CA LYS A 391 -12.26 -8.95 2.93
C LYS A 391 -12.42 -8.40 4.34
N LEU A 392 -11.82 -7.27 4.64
CA LEU A 392 -12.14 -6.52 5.86
C LEU A 392 -13.42 -5.70 5.69
N VAL A 393 -13.72 -5.24 4.46
CA VAL A 393 -14.91 -4.50 4.11
C VAL A 393 -15.38 -4.87 2.68
N ASP A 394 -16.68 -4.92 2.44
CA ASP A 394 -17.24 -5.18 1.12
C ASP A 394 -17.57 -3.88 0.36
N ASP A 395 -18.06 -2.87 1.07
CA ASP A 395 -18.51 -1.59 0.54
C ASP A 395 -17.70 -0.47 1.21
N TYR A 396 -16.99 0.31 0.40
CA TYR A 396 -16.12 1.39 0.90
C TYR A 396 -16.87 2.45 1.73
N ARG A 397 -18.19 2.60 1.55
CA ARG A 397 -18.99 3.51 2.38
C ARG A 397 -19.08 3.06 3.85
N ASN A 398 -18.77 1.79 4.14
CA ASN A 398 -18.69 1.22 5.49
C ASN A 398 -17.26 1.14 6.03
N HIS A 399 -16.28 1.64 5.27
CA HIS A 399 -14.88 1.59 5.66
C HIS A 399 -14.60 2.51 6.85
N VAL A 400 -13.83 2.01 7.82
CA VAL A 400 -13.48 2.73 9.06
C VAL A 400 -12.74 4.05 8.81
N GLY A 401 -12.06 4.21 7.68
CA GLY A 401 -11.40 5.45 7.28
C GLY A 401 -12.31 6.68 7.26
N ALA A 402 -13.62 6.49 7.10
CA ALA A 402 -14.59 7.58 7.20
C ALA A 402 -14.57 8.23 8.60
N ILE A 403 -14.37 7.46 9.66
CA ILE A 403 -14.23 7.96 11.04
C ILE A 403 -12.95 8.77 11.17
N TYR A 404 -11.84 8.27 10.63
CA TYR A 404 -10.55 8.96 10.68
C TYR A 404 -10.57 10.30 9.93
N PHE A 405 -11.26 10.36 8.79
CA PHE A 405 -11.40 11.59 8.02
C PHE A 405 -12.34 12.60 8.66
N SER A 406 -13.41 12.13 9.34
CA SER A 406 -14.39 13.01 9.94
C SER A 406 -13.93 13.72 11.23
N ASP A 407 -12.95 13.16 11.92
CA ASP A 407 -12.47 13.66 13.22
C ASP A 407 -10.94 13.88 13.25
N ASN A 408 -10.36 14.26 12.09
CA ASN A 408 -8.97 14.70 11.93
C ASN A 408 -7.94 13.81 12.66
N TYR A 409 -8.05 12.48 12.47
CA TYR A 409 -7.01 11.57 12.95
C TYR A 409 -5.72 11.73 12.14
N PRO A 410 -4.55 11.48 12.75
CA PRO A 410 -3.31 11.37 12.00
C PRO A 410 -3.39 10.15 11.06
N VAL A 411 -3.53 10.39 9.76
CA VAL A 411 -3.78 9.36 8.77
C VAL A 411 -3.10 9.68 7.44
N VAL A 412 -2.64 8.65 6.76
CA VAL A 412 -2.19 8.66 5.37
C VAL A 412 -2.96 7.60 4.59
N VAL A 413 -3.06 7.79 3.28
CA VAL A 413 -3.54 6.75 2.35
C VAL A 413 -2.31 6.15 1.66
N SER A 414 -2.24 4.85 1.65
CA SER A 414 -1.22 4.04 1.00
C SER A 414 -1.88 2.91 0.19
N SER A 415 -1.10 2.03 -0.41
CA SER A 415 -1.60 1.07 -1.39
C SER A 415 -1.31 -0.40 -1.09
N ASP A 416 -0.44 -0.66 -0.11
CA ASP A 416 -0.06 -2.02 0.28
C ASP A 416 0.61 -2.81 -0.86
N ASP A 417 -0.13 -3.68 -1.57
CA ASP A 417 0.36 -4.54 -2.64
C ASP A 417 -0.36 -4.27 -3.97
N PRO A 418 -0.31 -3.06 -4.54
CA PRO A 418 -1.15 -2.64 -5.66
C PRO A 418 -1.01 -3.51 -6.92
N ALA A 419 0.15 -4.13 -7.14
CA ALA A 419 0.37 -5.01 -8.27
C ALA A 419 -0.52 -6.25 -8.25
N PHE A 420 -0.80 -6.79 -7.07
CA PHE A 420 -1.59 -8.02 -6.92
C PHE A 420 -3.08 -7.83 -7.18
N TRP A 421 -3.56 -6.60 -7.12
CA TRP A 421 -4.95 -6.25 -7.50
C TRP A 421 -5.06 -5.32 -8.69
N CYS A 422 -3.99 -5.24 -9.51
CA CYS A 422 -3.98 -4.50 -10.77
C CYS A 422 -4.27 -2.99 -10.60
N ALA A 423 -3.93 -2.43 -9.44
CA ALA A 423 -4.05 -1.00 -9.15
C ALA A 423 -2.80 -0.22 -9.58
N SER A 424 -2.95 1.10 -9.73
CA SER A 424 -1.80 2.01 -9.79
C SER A 424 -1.14 2.12 -8.41
N PRO A 425 0.12 2.57 -8.35
CA PRO A 425 0.85 2.65 -7.09
C PRO A 425 0.13 3.40 -5.96
N LEU A 426 -0.70 4.43 -6.26
CA LEU A 426 -1.45 5.16 -5.24
C LEU A 426 -2.76 5.81 -5.73
N SER A 427 -2.89 6.10 -7.03
CA SER A 427 -4.05 6.88 -7.54
C SER A 427 -5.38 6.21 -7.31
N HIS A 428 -5.46 4.87 -7.42
CA HIS A 428 -6.70 4.15 -7.18
C HIS A 428 -7.14 4.23 -5.72
N ASP A 429 -6.21 4.12 -4.76
CA ASP A 429 -6.50 4.26 -3.33
C ASP A 429 -6.95 5.68 -2.98
N PHE A 430 -6.32 6.71 -3.55
CA PHE A 430 -6.76 8.09 -3.39
C PHE A 430 -8.17 8.32 -3.95
N TYR A 431 -8.51 7.73 -5.09
CA TYR A 431 -9.85 7.82 -5.66
C TYR A 431 -10.88 7.13 -4.77
N MET A 432 -10.60 5.89 -4.32
CA MET A 432 -11.49 5.16 -3.43
C MET A 432 -11.64 5.87 -2.08
N ALA A 433 -10.56 6.41 -1.53
CA ALA A 433 -10.61 7.21 -0.31
C ALA A 433 -11.48 8.47 -0.48
N PHE A 434 -11.32 9.19 -1.60
CA PHE A 434 -12.04 10.46 -1.84
C PHE A 434 -13.52 10.28 -2.18
N LEU A 435 -13.87 9.24 -2.93
CA LEU A 435 -15.25 9.00 -3.37
C LEU A 435 -16.02 8.09 -2.41
N GLY A 436 -15.36 7.09 -1.80
CA GLY A 436 -15.98 6.05 -0.98
C GLY A 436 -15.96 6.33 0.52
N LEU A 437 -14.83 6.83 1.05
CA LEU A 437 -14.64 7.03 2.48
C LEU A 437 -14.98 8.47 2.91
N ALA A 438 -14.61 9.46 2.09
CA ALA A 438 -14.75 10.85 2.44
C ALA A 438 -16.22 11.29 2.40
N ALA A 439 -16.63 12.16 3.33
CA ALA A 439 -17.93 12.78 3.28
C ALA A 439 -18.16 13.52 1.96
N ALA A 440 -19.42 13.61 1.51
CA ALA A 440 -19.78 14.27 0.24
C ALA A 440 -19.26 15.71 0.13
N ARG A 441 -19.10 16.41 1.25
CA ARG A 441 -18.61 17.80 1.32
C ARG A 441 -17.10 17.94 1.48
N GLN A 442 -16.38 16.85 1.82
CA GLN A 442 -14.92 16.91 1.85
C GLN A 442 -14.38 17.07 0.42
N ASP A 443 -13.45 17.98 0.27
CA ASP A 443 -13.05 18.57 -1.00
C ASP A 443 -11.52 18.49 -1.21
N LEU A 444 -10.94 19.32 -2.07
CA LEU A 444 -9.52 19.36 -2.39
C LEU A 444 -8.63 19.49 -1.14
N ARG A 445 -9.14 20.09 -0.06
CA ARG A 445 -8.42 20.24 1.21
C ARG A 445 -8.08 18.87 1.82
N LEU A 446 -9.01 17.89 1.74
CA LEU A 446 -8.75 16.54 2.19
C LEU A 446 -7.58 15.91 1.39
N LEU A 447 -7.64 15.94 0.06
CA LEU A 447 -6.60 15.35 -0.80
C LEU A 447 -5.24 16.01 -0.57
N LYS A 448 -5.22 17.35 -0.44
CA LYS A 448 -4.01 18.12 -0.10
C LYS A 448 -3.46 17.73 1.27
N LYS A 449 -4.34 17.54 2.27
CA LYS A 449 -3.94 17.13 3.62
C LYS A 449 -3.34 15.72 3.63
N LEU A 450 -3.95 14.77 2.94
CA LEU A 450 -3.42 13.40 2.82
C LEU A 450 -2.02 13.39 2.18
N ALA A 451 -1.83 14.15 1.10
CA ALA A 451 -0.52 14.28 0.47
C ALA A 451 0.52 14.91 1.42
N LEU A 452 0.17 15.97 2.14
CA LEU A 452 1.06 16.60 3.12
C LEU A 452 1.34 15.70 4.33
N ASN A 453 0.34 14.95 4.80
CA ASN A 453 0.51 14.00 5.89
C ASN A 453 1.53 12.91 5.53
N SER A 454 1.55 12.42 4.27
CA SER A 454 2.52 11.42 3.84
C SER A 454 3.97 11.91 3.96
N LEU A 455 4.21 13.20 3.78
CA LEU A 455 5.52 13.81 4.02
C LEU A 455 5.80 14.03 5.52
N GLU A 456 4.79 14.49 6.25
CA GLU A 456 4.92 14.80 7.68
C GLU A 456 5.16 13.54 8.53
N PHE A 457 4.41 12.46 8.28
CA PHE A 457 4.51 11.21 9.03
C PHE A 457 5.56 10.23 8.50
N SER A 458 6.30 10.61 7.45
CA SER A 458 7.41 9.80 6.92
C SER A 458 8.54 9.64 7.93
N ALA A 459 9.40 8.65 7.71
CA ALA A 459 10.64 8.44 8.47
C ALA A 459 11.79 9.39 8.04
N MET A 460 11.51 10.35 7.18
CA MET A 460 12.47 11.40 6.82
C MET A 460 12.91 12.22 8.03
N SER A 461 14.17 12.64 8.04
CA SER A 461 14.66 13.63 8.99
C SER A 461 13.95 14.97 8.84
N LYS A 462 14.03 15.84 9.84
CA LYS A 462 13.43 17.19 9.76
C LYS A 462 13.90 17.97 8.53
N ALA A 463 15.18 17.87 8.17
CA ALA A 463 15.74 18.53 6.99
C ALA A 463 15.18 17.97 5.69
N GLU A 464 15.12 16.63 5.57
CA GLU A 464 14.53 15.95 4.41
C GLU A 464 13.04 16.33 4.25
N LYS A 465 12.26 16.41 5.34
CA LYS A 465 10.83 16.83 5.30
C LYS A 465 10.65 18.25 4.79
N VAL A 466 11.54 19.17 5.18
CA VAL A 466 11.52 20.56 4.68
C VAL A 466 11.76 20.59 3.17
N GLU A 467 12.82 19.91 2.70
CA GLU A 467 13.13 19.80 1.27
C GLU A 467 11.97 19.13 0.49
N ALA A 468 11.45 18.02 1.02
CA ALA A 468 10.33 17.30 0.45
C ALA A 468 9.11 18.18 0.25
N LYS A 469 8.74 18.95 1.28
CA LYS A 469 7.62 19.87 1.24
C LYS A 469 7.80 20.99 0.22
N LEU A 470 9.02 21.52 0.09
CA LEU A 470 9.34 22.52 -0.94
C LEU A 470 9.18 21.95 -2.35
N LYS A 471 9.77 20.80 -2.65
CA LYS A 471 9.66 20.13 -3.95
C LYS A 471 8.21 19.77 -4.27
N TRP A 472 7.50 19.21 -3.31
CA TRP A 472 6.08 18.88 -3.45
C TRP A 472 5.24 20.13 -3.75
N THR A 473 5.50 21.26 -3.05
CA THR A 473 4.77 22.51 -3.27
C THR A 473 4.95 23.02 -4.70
N VAL A 474 6.15 22.92 -5.27
CA VAL A 474 6.40 23.28 -6.67
C VAL A 474 5.57 22.41 -7.62
N ALA A 475 5.56 21.09 -7.42
CA ALA A 475 4.75 20.17 -8.20
C ALA A 475 3.25 20.43 -8.06
N TRP A 476 2.79 20.70 -6.83
CA TRP A 476 1.40 21.04 -6.54
C TRP A 476 0.96 22.31 -7.27
N ASN A 477 1.74 23.38 -7.19
CA ASN A 477 1.44 24.63 -7.88
C ASN A 477 1.38 24.43 -9.41
N SER A 478 2.30 23.64 -9.96
CA SER A 478 2.27 23.30 -11.39
C SER A 478 1.01 22.51 -11.77
N PHE A 479 0.58 21.56 -10.95
CA PHE A 479 -0.69 20.83 -11.13
C PHE A 479 -1.90 21.76 -11.10
N ILE A 480 -1.96 22.70 -10.16
CA ILE A 480 -3.03 23.69 -10.06
C ILE A 480 -3.06 24.57 -11.31
N ASP A 481 -1.93 25.15 -11.71
CA ASP A 481 -1.82 26.01 -12.92
C ASP A 481 -2.25 25.29 -14.19
N GLN A 482 -1.82 24.06 -14.37
CA GLN A 482 -2.18 23.24 -15.54
C GLN A 482 -3.68 22.91 -15.54
N THR A 483 -4.23 22.61 -14.36
CA THR A 483 -5.65 22.29 -14.24
C THR A 483 -6.51 23.52 -14.51
N VAL A 484 -6.19 24.68 -13.94
CA VAL A 484 -6.90 25.93 -14.22
C VAL A 484 -6.91 26.23 -15.72
N LYS A 485 -5.77 26.08 -16.42
CA LYS A 485 -5.70 26.28 -17.88
C LYS A 485 -6.55 25.28 -18.67
N SER A 486 -6.75 24.07 -18.14
CA SER A 486 -7.52 23.02 -18.84
C SER A 486 -9.04 23.14 -18.65
N ILE A 487 -9.49 23.88 -17.64
CA ILE A 487 -10.92 24.06 -17.31
C ILE A 487 -11.45 25.45 -17.70
N ALA A 488 -10.57 26.39 -18.07
CA ALA A 488 -10.89 27.71 -18.61
C ALA A 488 -11.40 27.62 -20.05
#